data_31a3a64064722b879b4db5869af37bf1
#
_entry.id   31a3a64064722b879b4db5869af37bf1
#
_cell.length_a   1.000
_cell.length_b   1.000
_cell.length_c   1.000
_cell.angle_alpha   90.00
_cell.angle_beta   90.00
_cell.angle_gamma   90.00
#
_symmetry.space_group_name_H-M   'P 1'
#
loop_
_entity.id
_entity.type
_entity.pdbx_description
1 polymer ?
#
loop_
_entity_poly.entity_id
_entity_poly.type
_entity_poly.pdbx_seq_one_letter_code
_entity_poly.pdbx_strand_id
1 'polypeptide(L)'
;EFVPYPAAGKVVADAGGEHWDIAFLAIDPAREATLRFTSPYITIQSTALVSVDSPCQSVADMDRPATTINVGQNAAYDLWLTRHLQHASLHRLPSSQQAIDAFLAGEGDMVAGIRQPLEATARQHAGVRVLADNFTEIQQAICVARADVDRFHAVNDALSEWRADGSLQALIAGHLGQAN
;
A
#
# COMPACT_ATOMS: atom_id res chain seq x y z
N GLU A 1 18.93 3.67 12.83
CA GLU A 1 19.29 4.01 11.46
C GLU A 1 18.13 3.64 10.52
N PHE A 2 17.80 4.50 9.52
CA PHE A 2 16.77 4.19 8.53
C PHE A 2 17.40 3.53 7.31
N VAL A 3 16.80 2.41 6.86
CA VAL A 3 17.18 1.68 5.66
C VAL A 3 16.04 1.82 4.63
N PRO A 4 16.18 2.73 3.65
CA PRO A 4 15.12 2.95 2.66
C PRO A 4 15.10 1.84 1.61
N TYR A 5 13.89 1.42 1.23
CA TYR A 5 13.65 0.44 0.17
C TYR A 5 12.76 1.05 -0.92
N PRO A 6 13.00 0.73 -2.20
CA PRO A 6 12.20 1.27 -3.31
C PRO A 6 10.80 0.65 -3.40
N ALA A 7 10.57 -0.51 -2.78
CA ALA A 7 9.29 -1.22 -2.81
C ALA A 7 9.13 -2.17 -1.63
N ALA A 8 7.88 -2.36 -1.19
CA ALA A 8 7.51 -3.23 -0.08
C ALA A 8 7.99 -4.69 -0.27
N GLY A 9 7.91 -5.22 -1.49
CA GLY A 9 8.39 -6.57 -1.80
C GLY A 9 9.88 -6.78 -1.56
N LYS A 10 10.70 -5.72 -1.69
CA LYS A 10 12.14 -5.77 -1.38
C LYS A 10 12.40 -5.90 0.12
N VAL A 11 11.63 -5.20 0.94
CA VAL A 11 11.68 -5.33 2.41
C VAL A 11 11.37 -6.76 2.83
N VAL A 12 10.33 -7.36 2.25
CA VAL A 12 9.92 -8.75 2.54
C VAL A 12 10.99 -9.75 2.09
N ALA A 13 11.61 -9.53 0.93
CA ALA A 13 12.65 -10.41 0.41
C ALA A 13 13.89 -10.47 1.30
N ASP A 14 14.21 -9.38 2.00
CA ASP A 14 15.34 -9.28 2.92
C ASP A 14 14.98 -9.68 4.37
N ALA A 15 13.78 -10.21 4.60
CA ALA A 15 13.34 -10.64 5.94
C ALA A 15 14.22 -11.77 6.49
N GLY A 16 14.74 -11.57 7.70
CA GLY A 16 15.64 -12.53 8.35
C GLY A 16 17.10 -12.43 7.93
N GLY A 17 17.45 -11.49 7.02
CA GLY A 17 18.81 -11.04 6.78
C GLY A 17 19.26 -10.02 7.84
N GLU A 18 20.51 -9.55 7.72
CA GLU A 18 21.08 -8.52 8.63
C GLU A 18 20.83 -7.08 8.14
N HIS A 19 19.84 -6.89 7.24
CA HIS A 19 19.62 -5.59 6.57
C HIS A 19 18.72 -4.65 7.36
N TRP A 20 17.78 -5.20 8.13
CA TRP A 20 16.86 -4.41 8.97
C TRP A 20 16.38 -5.23 10.19
N ASP A 21 16.08 -4.54 11.27
CA ASP A 21 15.60 -5.12 12.53
C ASP A 21 14.08 -5.10 12.67
N ILE A 22 13.48 -3.97 12.31
CA ILE A 22 12.02 -3.76 12.26
C ILE A 22 11.67 -3.10 10.94
N ALA A 23 10.46 -3.36 10.46
CA ALA A 23 9.97 -2.72 9.25
C ALA A 23 8.50 -2.29 9.41
N PHE A 24 8.09 -1.33 8.57
CA PHE A 24 6.73 -0.80 8.51
C PHE A 24 6.10 -1.27 7.20
N LEU A 25 5.17 -2.20 7.30
CA LEU A 25 4.54 -2.84 6.14
C LEU A 25 3.05 -3.07 6.37
N ALA A 26 2.32 -3.18 5.26
CA ALA A 26 0.96 -3.66 5.27
C ALA A 26 0.90 -5.14 5.69
N ILE A 27 -0.05 -5.46 6.56
CA ILE A 27 -0.40 -6.85 6.89
C ILE A 27 -0.97 -7.51 5.63
N ASP A 28 -0.43 -8.66 5.26
CA ASP A 28 -0.95 -9.50 4.18
C ASP A 28 -0.60 -10.96 4.45
N PRO A 29 -1.54 -11.90 4.23
CA PRO A 29 -1.30 -13.33 4.47
C PRO A 29 -0.06 -13.89 3.74
N ALA A 30 0.25 -13.39 2.54
CA ALA A 30 1.43 -13.80 1.80
C ALA A 30 2.75 -13.42 2.49
N ARG A 31 2.73 -12.38 3.32
CA ARG A 31 3.90 -11.89 4.07
C ARG A 31 4.07 -12.58 5.43
N GLU A 32 2.98 -13.10 5.99
CA GLU A 32 2.99 -13.76 7.31
C GLU A 32 3.80 -15.05 7.33
N ALA A 33 4.14 -15.61 6.18
CA ALA A 33 5.05 -16.74 6.08
C ALA A 33 6.46 -16.43 6.61
N THR A 34 6.94 -15.19 6.40
CA THR A 34 8.31 -14.75 6.72
C THR A 34 8.35 -13.65 7.78
N LEU A 35 7.25 -12.96 8.03
CA LEU A 35 7.13 -11.83 8.93
C LEU A 35 6.15 -12.11 10.08
N ARG A 36 6.37 -11.42 11.19
CA ARG A 36 5.44 -11.34 12.32
C ARG A 36 5.03 -9.88 12.50
N PHE A 37 3.73 -9.62 12.46
CA PHE A 37 3.15 -8.28 12.53
C PHE A 37 2.59 -7.97 13.91
N THR A 38 2.79 -6.72 14.38
CA THR A 38 2.03 -6.16 15.50
C THR A 38 0.56 -5.94 15.10
N SER A 39 -0.28 -5.53 16.06
CA SER A 39 -1.57 -4.94 15.70
C SER A 39 -1.37 -3.69 14.81
N PRO A 40 -2.28 -3.41 13.85
CA PRO A 40 -2.11 -2.30 12.92
C PRO A 40 -2.12 -0.94 13.65
N TYR A 41 -1.19 -0.05 13.33
CA TYR A 41 -1.18 1.30 13.89
C TYR A 41 -2.02 2.29 13.08
N ILE A 42 -2.28 1.99 11.80
CA ILE A 42 -3.15 2.78 10.91
C ILE A 42 -3.77 1.91 9.83
N THR A 43 -4.97 2.29 9.38
CA THR A 43 -5.64 1.74 8.20
C THR A 43 -5.64 2.78 7.10
N ILE A 44 -5.19 2.40 5.90
CA ILE A 44 -5.16 3.24 4.71
C ILE A 44 -6.03 2.65 3.61
N GLN A 45 -6.56 3.50 2.75
CA GLN A 45 -7.49 3.11 1.70
C GLN A 45 -6.79 2.92 0.36
N SER A 46 -7.27 1.97 -0.44
CA SER A 46 -6.79 1.72 -1.80
C SER A 46 -7.91 1.90 -2.81
N THR A 47 -7.59 2.60 -3.88
CA THR A 47 -8.50 2.95 -4.96
C THR A 47 -7.75 2.95 -6.29
N ALA A 48 -8.34 3.52 -7.35
CA ALA A 48 -7.68 3.69 -8.64
C ALA A 48 -7.74 5.13 -9.14
N LEU A 49 -6.72 5.50 -9.90
CA LEU A 49 -6.63 6.71 -10.71
C LEU A 49 -6.95 6.33 -12.15
N VAL A 50 -7.85 7.05 -12.77
CA VAL A 50 -8.31 6.83 -14.15
C VAL A 50 -8.26 8.15 -14.94
N SER A 51 -8.29 8.08 -16.28
CA SER A 51 -8.52 9.27 -17.11
C SER A 51 -9.88 9.91 -16.76
N VAL A 52 -10.00 11.23 -16.89
CA VAL A 52 -11.27 11.94 -16.69
C VAL A 52 -12.37 11.43 -17.62
N ASP A 53 -12.00 10.98 -18.83
CA ASP A 53 -12.90 10.43 -19.86
C ASP A 53 -13.13 8.93 -19.73
N SER A 54 -12.53 8.28 -18.72
CA SER A 54 -12.67 6.84 -18.52
C SER A 54 -14.12 6.45 -18.22
N PRO A 55 -14.64 5.37 -18.83
CA PRO A 55 -15.95 4.82 -18.51
C PRO A 55 -16.01 4.14 -17.12
N CYS A 56 -14.85 3.90 -16.49
CA CYS A 56 -14.76 3.35 -15.14
C CYS A 56 -15.18 4.41 -14.13
N GLN A 57 -16.36 4.26 -13.51
CA GLN A 57 -16.91 5.22 -12.56
C GLN A 57 -16.73 4.80 -11.09
N SER A 58 -16.56 3.51 -10.84
CA SER A 58 -16.44 2.93 -9.50
C SER A 58 -15.44 1.78 -9.49
N VAL A 59 -15.04 1.33 -8.31
CA VAL A 59 -14.17 0.16 -8.15
C VAL A 59 -14.80 -1.13 -8.68
N ALA A 60 -16.13 -1.22 -8.73
CA ALA A 60 -16.84 -2.34 -9.35
C ALA A 60 -16.62 -2.44 -10.86
N ASP A 61 -16.30 -1.32 -11.51
CA ASP A 61 -16.01 -1.26 -12.94
C ASP A 61 -14.57 -1.65 -13.31
N MET A 62 -13.70 -1.85 -12.33
CA MET A 62 -12.28 -2.13 -12.58
C MET A 62 -12.06 -3.51 -13.19
N ASP A 63 -12.84 -4.52 -12.76
CA ASP A 63 -12.65 -5.91 -13.17
C ASP A 63 -13.44 -6.26 -14.45
N ARG A 64 -13.02 -5.68 -15.56
CA ARG A 64 -13.62 -5.95 -16.88
C ARG A 64 -12.63 -6.63 -17.82
N PRO A 65 -13.11 -7.48 -18.75
CA PRO A 65 -12.27 -8.03 -19.82
C PRO A 65 -11.55 -6.92 -20.61
N ALA A 66 -10.31 -7.19 -20.99
CA ALA A 66 -9.42 -6.28 -21.72
C ALA A 66 -9.02 -5.00 -20.95
N THR A 67 -9.33 -4.90 -19.66
CA THR A 67 -8.82 -3.84 -18.80
C THR A 67 -7.44 -4.20 -18.27
N THR A 68 -6.50 -3.25 -18.37
CA THR A 68 -5.14 -3.36 -17.81
C THR A 68 -4.97 -2.38 -16.66
N ILE A 69 -4.65 -2.90 -15.48
CA ILE A 69 -4.46 -2.13 -14.25
C ILE A 69 -2.98 -2.10 -13.89
N ASN A 70 -2.37 -0.91 -13.89
CA ASN A 70 -1.00 -0.74 -13.43
C ASN A 70 -0.92 -0.83 -11.92
N VAL A 71 0.07 -1.57 -11.40
CA VAL A 71 0.30 -1.74 -9.96
C VAL A 71 1.79 -1.77 -9.65
N GLY A 72 2.16 -1.30 -8.45
CA GLY A 72 3.49 -1.58 -7.89
C GLY A 72 3.59 -3.04 -7.49
N GLN A 73 4.58 -3.76 -8.04
CA GLN A 73 4.77 -5.18 -7.81
C GLN A 73 4.91 -5.51 -6.33
N ASN A 74 4.16 -6.50 -5.86
CA ASN A 74 4.12 -6.97 -4.48
C ASN A 74 3.69 -5.90 -3.45
N ALA A 75 3.09 -4.79 -3.89
CA ALA A 75 2.37 -3.90 -3.00
C ALA A 75 1.13 -4.61 -2.42
N ALA A 76 0.64 -4.18 -1.25
CA ALA A 76 -0.50 -4.84 -0.60
C ALA A 76 -1.76 -4.85 -1.48
N TYR A 77 -2.01 -3.77 -2.22
CA TYR A 77 -3.12 -3.69 -3.16
C TYR A 77 -2.92 -4.57 -4.40
N ASP A 78 -1.68 -4.79 -4.90
CA ASP A 78 -1.38 -5.78 -5.94
C ASP A 78 -1.70 -7.20 -5.45
N LEU A 79 -1.27 -7.56 -4.23
CA LEU A 79 -1.56 -8.86 -3.64
C LEU A 79 -3.07 -9.07 -3.46
N TRP A 80 -3.79 -8.03 -3.05
CA TRP A 80 -5.25 -8.08 -2.92
C TRP A 80 -5.92 -8.26 -4.29
N LEU A 81 -5.60 -7.44 -5.27
CA LEU A 81 -6.15 -7.51 -6.63
C LEU A 81 -5.86 -8.85 -7.29
N THR A 82 -4.65 -9.40 -7.10
CA THR A 82 -4.28 -10.74 -7.60
C THR A 82 -5.24 -11.83 -7.15
N ARG A 83 -5.78 -11.72 -5.93
CA ARG A 83 -6.71 -12.70 -5.37
C ARG A 83 -8.17 -12.46 -5.74
N HIS A 84 -8.53 -11.24 -6.16
CA HIS A 84 -9.93 -10.84 -6.31
C HIS A 84 -10.36 -10.58 -7.76
N LEU A 85 -9.44 -10.17 -8.64
CA LEU A 85 -9.74 -9.96 -10.06
C LEU A 85 -9.99 -11.29 -10.78
N GLN A 86 -10.97 -11.28 -11.66
CA GLN A 86 -11.35 -12.43 -12.49
C GLN A 86 -11.15 -12.18 -13.99
N HIS A 87 -11.20 -10.92 -14.42
CA HIS A 87 -11.25 -10.54 -15.83
C HIS A 87 -10.14 -9.57 -16.24
N ALA A 88 -9.86 -8.57 -15.41
CA ALA A 88 -8.83 -7.57 -15.67
C ALA A 88 -7.41 -8.14 -15.51
N SER A 89 -6.46 -7.57 -16.25
CA SER A 89 -5.05 -7.94 -16.19
C SER A 89 -4.26 -6.94 -15.34
N LEU A 90 -3.28 -7.43 -14.59
CA LEU A 90 -2.36 -6.58 -13.82
C LEU A 90 -1.05 -6.37 -14.59
N HIS A 91 -0.70 -5.11 -14.83
CA HIS A 91 0.60 -4.70 -15.33
C HIS A 91 1.46 -4.23 -14.13
N ARG A 92 2.45 -5.04 -13.76
CA ARG A 92 3.28 -4.84 -12.58
C ARG A 92 4.54 -4.07 -12.91
N LEU A 93 4.70 -2.90 -12.29
CA LEU A 93 5.90 -2.08 -12.36
C LEU A 93 6.74 -2.28 -11.09
N PRO A 94 8.06 -2.00 -11.14
CA PRO A 94 8.96 -2.24 -9.99
C PRO A 94 8.59 -1.47 -8.71
N SER A 95 7.88 -0.33 -8.83
CA SER A 95 7.40 0.46 -7.69
C SER A 95 6.04 1.08 -7.95
N SER A 96 5.36 1.52 -6.89
CA SER A 96 4.08 2.24 -6.99
C SER A 96 4.22 3.56 -7.77
N GLN A 97 5.33 4.28 -7.61
CA GLN A 97 5.57 5.51 -8.36
C GLN A 97 5.73 5.23 -9.85
N GLN A 98 6.50 4.20 -10.22
CA GLN A 98 6.66 3.81 -11.63
C GLN A 98 5.33 3.36 -12.25
N ALA A 99 4.43 2.74 -11.48
CA ALA A 99 3.09 2.40 -11.95
C ALA A 99 2.25 3.64 -12.28
N ILE A 100 2.35 4.69 -11.45
CA ILE A 100 1.70 5.99 -11.71
C ILE A 100 2.33 6.65 -12.94
N ASP A 101 3.65 6.69 -13.04
CA ASP A 101 4.37 7.32 -14.15
C ASP A 101 4.04 6.64 -15.50
N ALA A 102 3.98 5.30 -15.53
CA ALA A 102 3.59 4.54 -16.70
C ALA A 102 2.14 4.86 -17.13
N PHE A 103 1.21 4.94 -16.18
CA PHE A 103 -0.17 5.32 -16.47
C PHE A 103 -0.26 6.74 -17.05
N LEU A 104 0.44 7.70 -16.47
CA LEU A 104 0.50 9.08 -16.98
C LEU A 104 1.15 9.17 -18.36
N ALA A 105 2.03 8.23 -18.70
CA ALA A 105 2.64 8.09 -20.03
C ALA A 105 1.69 7.40 -21.05
N GLY A 106 0.51 6.96 -20.64
CA GLY A 106 -0.49 6.31 -21.49
C GLY A 106 -0.42 4.77 -21.50
N GLU A 107 0.28 4.16 -20.57
CA GLU A 107 0.33 2.71 -20.42
C GLU A 107 -0.77 2.22 -19.46
N GLY A 108 -1.57 1.26 -19.89
CA GLY A 108 -2.70 0.71 -19.14
C GLY A 108 -3.92 1.62 -19.12
N ASP A 109 -5.02 1.11 -18.58
CA ASP A 109 -6.31 1.82 -18.53
C ASP A 109 -6.50 2.60 -17.23
N MET A 110 -5.81 2.18 -16.18
CA MET A 110 -5.81 2.79 -14.85
C MET A 110 -4.59 2.40 -14.04
N VAL A 111 -4.35 3.11 -12.94
CA VAL A 111 -3.39 2.70 -11.93
C VAL A 111 -4.08 2.55 -10.59
N ALA A 112 -3.90 1.39 -9.95
CA ALA A 112 -4.37 1.13 -8.58
C ALA A 112 -3.28 1.47 -7.57
N GLY A 113 -3.67 1.99 -6.40
CA GLY A 113 -2.73 2.38 -5.37
C GLY A 113 -3.39 2.89 -4.09
N ILE A 114 -2.56 3.37 -3.19
CA ILE A 114 -3.00 4.07 -1.98
C ILE A 114 -3.66 5.40 -2.37
N ARG A 115 -4.79 5.73 -1.73
CA ARG A 115 -5.61 6.90 -2.07
C ARG A 115 -4.83 8.21 -2.05
N GLN A 116 -4.10 8.51 -0.99
CA GLN A 116 -3.42 9.80 -0.83
C GLN A 116 -2.39 10.13 -1.93
N PRO A 117 -1.46 9.24 -2.32
CA PRO A 117 -0.58 9.47 -3.47
C PRO A 117 -1.34 9.66 -4.78
N LEU A 118 -2.43 8.89 -5.01
CA LEU A 118 -3.24 9.04 -6.22
C LEU A 118 -3.97 10.38 -6.25
N GLU A 119 -4.51 10.85 -5.12
CA GLU A 119 -5.12 12.17 -5.00
C GLU A 119 -4.10 13.30 -5.19
N ALA A 120 -2.88 13.14 -4.66
CA ALA A 120 -1.79 14.09 -4.89
C ALA A 120 -1.45 14.17 -6.38
N THR A 121 -1.41 13.03 -7.08
CA THR A 121 -1.21 12.98 -8.54
C THR A 121 -2.35 13.66 -9.29
N ALA A 122 -3.61 13.39 -8.94
CA ALA A 122 -4.77 13.99 -9.59
C ALA A 122 -4.81 15.52 -9.41
N ARG A 123 -4.35 16.05 -8.27
CA ARG A 123 -4.21 17.52 -8.08
C ARG A 123 -3.20 18.17 -9.02
N GLN A 124 -2.20 17.42 -9.48
CA GLN A 124 -1.14 17.91 -10.35
C GLN A 124 -1.41 17.67 -11.85
N HIS A 125 -2.35 16.78 -12.17
CA HIS A 125 -2.64 16.34 -13.54
C HIS A 125 -4.14 16.42 -13.84
N ALA A 126 -4.58 17.48 -14.53
CA ALA A 126 -6.00 17.74 -14.81
C ALA A 126 -6.70 16.67 -15.69
N GLY A 127 -5.93 15.84 -16.40
CA GLY A 127 -6.46 14.79 -17.27
C GLY A 127 -6.85 13.48 -16.56
N VAL A 128 -6.70 13.41 -15.25
CA VAL A 128 -6.97 12.20 -14.45
C VAL A 128 -7.84 12.50 -13.24
N ARG A 129 -8.53 11.49 -12.73
CA ARG A 129 -9.35 11.54 -11.51
C ARG A 129 -9.22 10.27 -10.68
N VAL A 130 -9.39 10.39 -9.39
CA VAL A 130 -9.44 9.25 -8.47
C VAL A 130 -10.88 8.77 -8.36
N LEU A 131 -11.10 7.45 -8.30
CA LEU A 131 -12.41 6.88 -8.02
C LEU A 131 -12.87 7.26 -6.59
N ALA A 132 -14.18 7.51 -6.45
CA ALA A 132 -14.74 7.97 -5.19
C ALA A 132 -14.70 6.89 -4.08
N ASP A 133 -14.85 5.65 -4.46
CA ASP A 133 -14.88 4.48 -3.58
C ASP A 133 -13.50 3.78 -3.46
N ASN A 134 -13.40 2.84 -2.55
CA ASN A 134 -12.20 2.05 -2.30
C ASN A 134 -12.48 0.57 -2.57
N PHE A 135 -11.54 -0.15 -3.17
CA PHE A 135 -11.67 -1.59 -3.34
C PHE A 135 -11.17 -2.38 -2.13
N THR A 136 -10.26 -1.80 -1.33
CA THR A 136 -9.79 -2.42 -0.09
C THR A 136 -9.25 -1.38 0.90
N GLU A 137 -9.21 -1.79 2.16
CA GLU A 137 -8.50 -1.11 3.24
C GLU A 137 -7.26 -1.92 3.61
N ILE A 138 -6.15 -1.23 3.79
CA ILE A 138 -4.84 -1.82 4.09
C ILE A 138 -4.45 -1.44 5.51
N GLN A 139 -4.24 -2.45 6.36
CA GLN A 139 -3.77 -2.29 7.71
C GLN A 139 -2.25 -2.23 7.74
N GLN A 140 -1.68 -1.09 8.12
CA GLN A 140 -0.25 -0.90 8.30
C GLN A 140 0.17 -1.27 9.71
N ALA A 141 1.25 -2.06 9.83
CA ALA A 141 1.77 -2.51 11.10
C ALA A 141 3.30 -2.45 11.15
N ILE A 142 3.85 -2.56 12.34
CA ILE A 142 5.27 -2.81 12.51
C ILE A 142 5.48 -4.32 12.42
N CYS A 143 6.54 -4.75 11.75
CA CYS A 143 6.87 -6.16 11.63
C CYS A 143 8.34 -6.42 11.92
N VAL A 144 8.61 -7.67 12.26
CA VAL A 144 9.94 -8.24 12.47
C VAL A 144 10.06 -9.52 11.65
N ALA A 145 11.28 -10.03 11.48
CA ALA A 145 11.45 -11.38 10.94
C ALA A 145 10.68 -12.39 11.81
N ARG A 146 10.03 -13.38 11.17
CA ARG A 146 9.11 -14.29 11.87
C ARG A 146 9.75 -15.06 13.03
N ALA A 147 11.03 -15.35 12.92
CA ALA A 147 11.77 -16.07 13.96
C ALA A 147 12.15 -15.21 15.17
N ASP A 148 12.14 -13.88 15.03
CA ASP A 148 12.58 -12.95 16.09
C ASP A 148 11.44 -12.62 17.04
N VAL A 149 11.14 -13.55 17.94
CA VAL A 149 10.03 -13.46 18.90
C VAL A 149 10.29 -12.40 19.97
N ASP A 150 11.51 -12.28 20.44
CA ASP A 150 11.85 -11.33 21.51
C ASP A 150 11.70 -9.88 21.01
N ARG A 151 12.20 -9.59 19.81
CA ARG A 151 12.04 -8.27 19.20
C ARG A 151 10.57 -7.97 18.91
N PHE A 152 9.79 -8.98 18.48
CA PHE A 152 8.35 -8.82 18.31
C PHE A 152 7.67 -8.37 19.61
N HIS A 153 7.95 -9.03 20.73
CA HIS A 153 7.36 -8.65 22.02
C HIS A 153 7.73 -7.22 22.40
N ALA A 154 9.01 -6.85 22.32
CA ALA A 154 9.48 -5.51 22.65
C ALA A 154 8.77 -4.42 21.79
N VAL A 155 8.64 -4.63 20.49
CA VAL A 155 7.97 -3.69 19.59
C VAL A 155 6.46 -3.62 19.83
N ASN A 156 5.83 -4.76 20.09
CA ASN A 156 4.40 -4.81 20.36
C ASN A 156 4.03 -4.14 21.69
N ASP A 157 4.86 -4.30 22.72
CA ASP A 157 4.69 -3.65 24.02
C ASP A 157 4.85 -2.13 23.88
N ALA A 158 5.91 -1.67 23.19
CA ALA A 158 6.12 -0.25 22.92
C ALA A 158 4.93 0.37 22.15
N LEU A 159 4.39 -0.32 21.13
CA LEU A 159 3.21 0.14 20.40
C LEU A 159 1.97 0.23 21.30
N SER A 160 1.82 -0.71 22.23
CA SER A 160 0.72 -0.73 23.20
C SER A 160 0.82 0.45 24.19
N GLU A 161 2.03 0.77 24.65
CA GLU A 161 2.30 1.93 25.50
C GLU A 161 1.98 3.24 24.75
N TRP A 162 2.42 3.41 23.51
CA TRP A 162 2.16 4.61 22.69
C TRP A 162 0.67 4.79 22.38
N ARG A 163 -0.10 3.71 22.33
CA ARG A 163 -1.55 3.80 22.24
C ARG A 163 -2.18 4.27 23.54
N ALA A 164 -1.73 3.70 24.66
CA ALA A 164 -2.29 3.98 25.97
C ALA A 164 -2.03 5.42 26.43
N ASP A 165 -0.88 5.99 26.10
CA ASP A 165 -0.49 7.36 26.44
C ASP A 165 -0.95 8.41 25.40
N GLY A 166 -1.50 7.99 24.27
CA GLY A 166 -1.99 8.87 23.20
C GLY A 166 -0.92 9.40 22.24
N SER A 167 0.37 9.06 22.46
CA SER A 167 1.48 9.56 21.61
C SER A 167 1.37 9.05 20.17
N LEU A 168 0.93 7.81 19.94
CA LEU A 168 0.68 7.28 18.61
C LEU A 168 -0.38 8.08 17.87
N GLN A 169 -1.49 8.39 18.54
CA GLN A 169 -2.59 9.16 17.96
C GLN A 169 -2.15 10.58 17.59
N ALA A 170 -1.36 11.21 18.47
CA ALA A 170 -0.81 12.53 18.21
C ALA A 170 0.14 12.55 17.00
N LEU A 171 1.00 11.54 16.87
CA LEU A 171 1.89 11.37 15.73
C LEU A 171 1.11 11.21 14.40
N ILE A 172 0.11 10.32 14.39
CA ILE A 172 -0.72 10.08 13.21
C ILE A 172 -1.47 11.36 12.81
N ALA A 173 -2.10 12.04 13.76
CA ALA A 173 -2.82 13.28 13.51
C ALA A 173 -1.90 14.40 12.99
N GLY A 174 -0.68 14.52 13.54
CA GLY A 174 0.30 15.51 13.13
C GLY A 174 0.83 15.32 11.71
N HIS A 175 0.88 14.08 11.22
CA HIS A 175 1.43 13.77 9.89
C HIS A 175 0.34 13.57 8.82
N LEU A 176 -0.83 13.05 9.17
CA LEU A 176 -1.92 12.81 8.23
C LEU A 176 -2.97 13.93 8.24
N GLY A 177 -3.13 14.65 9.36
CA GLY A 177 -4.04 15.80 9.45
C GLY A 177 -3.58 17.04 8.66
N GLN A 178 -2.35 17.07 8.18
CA GLN A 178 -1.83 18.13 7.30
C GLN A 178 -2.04 17.85 5.81
N ALA A 179 -2.64 16.73 5.45
CA ALA A 179 -2.92 16.33 4.07
C ALA A 179 -4.35 16.72 3.59
N ASN A 180 -5.03 17.61 4.33
CA ASN A 180 -6.32 18.22 3.94
C ASN A 180 -6.11 19.57 3.26
#